data_f629fb681c4eeb0d50a2623aa0274f1d
#
_entry.id   f629fb681c4eeb0d50a2623aa0274f1d
#
_cell.length_a   1.000
_cell.length_b   1.000
_cell.length_c   1.000
_cell.angle_alpha   90.00
_cell.angle_beta   90.00
_cell.angle_gamma   90.00
#
_symmetry.space_group_name_H-M   'P 1'
#
loop_
_entity.id
_entity.type
_entity.pdbx_description
1 polymer ?
#
loop_
_entity_poly.entity_id
_entity_poly.type
_entity_poly.pdbx_seq_one_letter_code
_entity_poly.pdbx_strand_id
1 'polypeptide(L)'
;MKMCRMLLANAKLTNVDAKNIDWLITSGILPPLRYDRILLDPSAKPGWYPRLNPSAQVPFLLYRTEKLSDSDVIMKYVDLFKGEEASLLSKCGEEGFKMAMDLASSIATPRYKLCFTKDATKEDADALKNALSNLDQTIKGPYFMGETLSLADLAVFPFLNAWEFVMGRLLQMDDASGDNVDAIASQWPRVLEYRQLMSKEPCVEQNAFQEEEFIKFVDDIVNKKAAAAL
;
A
#
# COMPACT_ATOMS: atom_id res chain seq x y z
N MET A 1 22.30 20.48 20.47
CA MET A 1 20.92 19.97 20.26
C MET A 1 21.05 18.57 19.64
N LYS A 2 20.85 17.50 20.41
CA LYS A 2 20.88 16.13 19.87
C LYS A 2 19.63 15.96 18.96
N MET A 3 19.85 15.87 17.65
CA MET A 3 18.78 15.55 16.70
C MET A 3 18.27 14.14 16.99
N CYS A 4 17.04 14.02 17.50
CA CYS A 4 16.36 12.73 17.58
C CYS A 4 16.09 12.23 16.15
N ARG A 5 16.68 11.10 15.79
CA ARG A 5 16.37 10.41 14.55
C ARG A 5 15.13 9.54 14.75
N MET A 6 14.26 9.54 13.77
CA MET A 6 13.15 8.62 13.69
C MET A 6 13.66 7.30 13.10
N LEU A 7 13.32 6.19 13.70
CA LEU A 7 13.70 4.86 13.22
C LEU A 7 12.44 4.18 12.69
N LEU A 8 12.42 3.88 11.41
CA LEU A 8 11.34 3.16 10.76
C LEU A 8 11.81 1.76 10.37
N ALA A 9 11.28 0.75 11.05
CA ALA A 9 11.46 -0.63 10.65
C ALA A 9 10.40 -1.00 9.63
N ASN A 10 10.84 -1.39 8.45
CA ASN A 10 10.00 -1.67 7.31
C ASN A 10 10.35 -3.03 6.69
N ALA A 11 9.40 -3.65 6.01
CA ALA A 11 9.65 -4.89 5.28
C ALA A 11 10.40 -4.62 3.98
N LYS A 12 11.38 -5.46 3.67
CA LYS A 12 12.04 -5.47 2.37
C LYS A 12 11.01 -5.76 1.27
N LEU A 13 10.77 -4.79 0.40
CA LEU A 13 10.06 -4.89 -0.89
C LEU A 13 8.58 -5.35 -0.88
N THR A 14 7.98 -5.72 0.26
CA THR A 14 6.76 -6.52 0.23
C THR A 14 5.55 -5.97 0.91
N ASN A 15 5.75 -5.05 1.81
CA ASN A 15 4.61 -4.52 2.52
C ASN A 15 4.13 -3.26 1.81
N VAL A 16 2.98 -3.38 1.14
CA VAL A 16 2.27 -2.26 0.54
C VAL A 16 2.00 -1.19 1.59
N ASP A 17 1.69 -1.60 2.82
CA ASP A 17 1.45 -0.70 3.95
C ASP A 17 2.66 0.16 4.32
N ALA A 18 3.86 -0.37 4.13
CA ALA A 18 5.08 0.38 4.41
C ALA A 18 5.36 1.48 3.39
N LYS A 19 4.90 1.33 2.16
CA LYS A 19 5.01 2.36 1.13
C LYS A 19 4.12 3.56 1.39
N ASN A 20 2.99 3.37 2.04
CA ASN A 20 2.12 4.47 2.44
C ASN A 20 2.88 5.46 3.32
N ILE A 21 3.70 4.95 4.22
CA ILE A 21 4.52 5.77 5.12
C ILE A 21 5.67 6.42 4.35
N ASP A 22 6.35 5.68 3.48
CA ASP A 22 7.40 6.25 2.62
C ASP A 22 6.86 7.36 1.73
N TRP A 23 5.70 7.17 1.12
CA TRP A 23 5.05 8.22 0.32
C TRP A 23 4.70 9.44 1.14
N LEU A 24 4.17 9.26 2.33
CA LEU A 24 3.86 10.36 3.22
C LEU A 24 5.11 11.15 3.62
N ILE A 25 6.21 10.45 3.96
CA ILE A 25 7.48 11.09 4.35
C ILE A 25 8.11 11.82 3.15
N THR A 26 8.03 11.26 1.95
CA THR A 26 8.67 11.82 0.74
C THR A 26 7.77 12.77 -0.04
N SER A 27 6.52 12.96 0.37
CA SER A 27 5.55 13.82 -0.34
C SER A 27 5.98 15.29 -0.48
N GLY A 28 7.18 15.66 0.04
CA GLY A 28 7.68 17.04 0.03
C GLY A 28 6.87 17.99 0.94
N ILE A 29 5.79 17.48 1.50
CA ILE A 29 4.86 18.20 2.36
C ILE A 29 5.37 18.22 3.81
N LEU A 30 6.29 17.30 4.16
CA LEU A 30 6.98 17.33 5.44
C LEU A 30 8.25 18.16 5.35
N PRO A 31 8.61 18.93 6.38
CA PRO A 31 9.98 19.38 6.54
C PRO A 31 10.88 18.14 6.49
N PRO A 32 12.14 18.22 6.03
CA PRO A 32 13.00 17.06 5.85
C PRO A 32 13.15 16.30 7.17
N LEU A 33 12.22 15.38 7.42
CA LEU A 33 12.28 14.45 8.53
C LEU A 33 13.44 13.51 8.25
N ARG A 34 14.51 13.63 9.03
CA ARG A 34 15.60 12.67 8.98
C ARG A 34 15.17 11.43 9.76
N TYR A 35 15.06 10.33 9.07
CA TYR A 35 14.75 9.03 9.66
C TYR A 35 15.76 7.98 9.17
N ASP A 36 15.98 6.97 10.00
CA ASP A 36 16.78 5.81 9.64
C ASP A 36 15.81 4.68 9.28
N ARG A 37 15.85 4.22 8.02
CA ARG A 37 15.07 3.10 7.56
C ARG A 37 15.80 1.80 7.84
N ILE A 38 15.15 0.86 8.52
CA ILE A 38 15.64 -0.51 8.70
C ILE A 38 14.76 -1.45 7.89
N LEU A 39 15.36 -2.11 6.91
CA LEU A 39 14.68 -3.13 6.11
C LEU A 39 14.82 -4.48 6.81
N LEU A 40 13.70 -5.11 7.13
CA LEU A 40 13.62 -6.42 7.76
C LEU A 40 13.12 -7.46 6.77
N ASP A 41 13.70 -8.65 6.83
CA ASP A 41 13.10 -9.81 6.17
C ASP A 41 11.97 -10.35 7.08
N PRO A 42 10.70 -10.35 6.61
CA PRO A 42 9.58 -10.82 7.41
C PRO A 42 9.71 -12.29 7.84
N SER A 43 10.43 -13.11 7.06
CA SER A 43 10.66 -14.53 7.31
C SER A 43 11.86 -14.80 8.24
N ALA A 44 12.75 -13.82 8.40
CA ALA A 44 14.01 -13.95 9.15
C ALA A 44 14.29 -12.70 9.98
N LYS A 45 13.34 -12.35 10.86
CA LYS A 45 13.48 -11.18 11.73
C LYS A 45 14.59 -11.36 12.76
N PRO A 46 15.49 -10.37 12.95
CA PRO A 46 16.58 -10.47 13.90
C PRO A 46 16.03 -10.52 15.34
N GLY A 47 16.70 -11.26 16.21
CA GLY A 47 16.24 -11.52 17.59
C GLY A 47 16.07 -10.29 18.49
N TRP A 48 16.65 -9.14 18.12
CA TRP A 48 16.43 -7.87 18.83
C TRP A 48 15.06 -7.26 18.50
N TYR A 49 14.50 -7.56 17.30
CA TYR A 49 13.27 -6.91 16.83
C TYR A 49 12.03 -7.26 17.67
N PRO A 50 11.74 -8.53 18.03
CA PRO A 50 10.63 -8.85 18.91
C PRO A 50 10.77 -8.25 20.33
N ARG A 51 12.01 -7.97 20.78
CA ARG A 51 12.23 -7.27 22.05
C ARG A 51 11.86 -5.79 22.00
N LEU A 52 12.00 -5.17 20.81
CA LEU A 52 11.62 -3.78 20.57
C LEU A 52 10.13 -3.65 20.27
N ASN A 53 9.64 -4.52 19.39
CA ASN A 53 8.24 -4.63 18.96
C ASN A 53 7.72 -6.05 19.26
N PRO A 54 7.01 -6.27 20.37
CA PRO A 54 6.55 -7.62 20.76
C PRO A 54 5.59 -8.28 19.77
N SER A 55 4.80 -7.51 19.00
CA SER A 55 3.97 -8.05 17.92
C SER A 55 4.78 -8.57 16.75
N ALA A 56 6.05 -8.17 16.66
CA ALA A 56 6.96 -8.47 15.56
C ALA A 56 6.41 -8.11 14.16
N GLN A 57 5.36 -7.31 14.08
CA GLN A 57 4.78 -6.86 12.82
C GLN A 57 5.57 -5.68 12.24
N VAL A 58 5.42 -5.43 10.96
CA VAL A 58 5.92 -4.27 10.23
C VAL A 58 4.76 -3.66 9.47
N PRO A 59 4.73 -2.32 9.35
CA PRO A 59 5.72 -1.34 9.77
C PRO A 59 5.76 -1.10 11.29
N PHE A 60 6.89 -0.58 11.76
CA PHE A 60 7.06 -0.15 13.15
C PHE A 60 7.88 1.14 13.20
N LEU A 61 7.38 2.14 13.87
CA LEU A 61 8.02 3.43 14.07
C LEU A 61 8.48 3.58 15.51
N LEU A 62 9.76 3.97 15.67
CA LEU A 62 10.30 4.42 16.95
C LEU A 62 10.74 5.88 16.82
N TYR A 63 10.11 6.75 17.61
CA TYR A 63 10.49 8.14 17.70
C TYR A 63 10.53 8.60 19.15
N ARG A 64 11.71 8.96 19.64
CA ARG A 64 11.95 9.22 21.08
C ARG A 64 11.55 8.01 21.93
N THR A 65 10.50 8.13 22.74
CA THR A 65 9.91 7.07 23.55
C THR A 65 8.67 6.44 22.93
N GLU A 66 8.15 7.04 21.86
CA GLU A 66 6.97 6.57 21.15
C GLU A 66 7.29 5.34 20.32
N LYS A 67 6.50 4.30 20.51
CA LYS A 67 6.56 3.02 19.77
C LYS A 67 5.21 2.80 19.11
N LEU A 68 5.20 2.93 17.79
CA LEU A 68 3.96 2.82 17.03
C LEU A 68 4.04 1.62 16.08
N SER A 69 3.02 0.81 16.13
CA SER A 69 2.74 -0.27 15.18
C SER A 69 1.47 0.09 14.41
N ASP A 70 1.23 -0.63 13.33
CA ASP A 70 0.13 -0.46 12.39
C ASP A 70 0.30 0.77 11.48
N SER A 71 0.07 0.54 10.19
CA SER A 71 0.34 1.57 9.16
C SER A 71 -0.56 2.80 9.30
N ASP A 72 -1.82 2.62 9.65
CA ASP A 72 -2.78 3.70 9.84
C ASP A 72 -2.41 4.61 11.00
N VAL A 73 -1.99 4.03 12.13
CA VAL A 73 -1.51 4.77 13.31
C VAL A 73 -0.26 5.56 12.96
N ILE A 74 0.70 4.94 12.28
CA ILE A 74 1.95 5.59 11.88
C ILE A 74 1.70 6.69 10.86
N MET A 75 0.82 6.48 9.88
CA MET A 75 0.46 7.49 8.89
C MET A 75 -0.12 8.74 9.56
N LYS A 76 -1.09 8.59 10.45
CA LYS A 76 -1.66 9.72 11.19
C LYS A 76 -0.61 10.42 12.05
N TYR A 77 0.21 9.66 12.76
CA TYR A 77 1.28 10.22 13.60
C TYR A 77 2.28 11.04 12.79
N VAL A 78 2.72 10.53 11.65
CA VAL A 78 3.64 11.24 10.76
C VAL A 78 3.00 12.49 10.17
N ASP A 79 1.72 12.44 9.83
CA ASP A 79 0.97 13.59 9.31
C ASP A 79 0.90 14.77 10.29
N LEU A 80 0.92 14.52 11.62
CA LEU A 80 0.95 15.58 12.64
C LEU A 80 2.19 16.48 12.58
N PHE A 81 3.32 15.97 12.03
CA PHE A 81 4.54 16.80 11.90
C PHE A 81 4.40 17.91 10.86
N LYS A 82 3.38 17.88 10.03
CA LYS A 82 3.10 18.92 9.02
C LYS A 82 2.49 20.19 9.63
N GLY A 83 1.96 20.07 10.82
CA GLY A 83 1.05 21.07 11.38
C GLY A 83 -0.36 20.96 10.78
N GLU A 84 -1.32 21.56 11.45
CA GLU A 84 -2.75 21.38 11.18
C GLU A 84 -3.15 21.86 9.77
N GLU A 85 -2.59 22.99 9.32
CA GLU A 85 -2.91 23.57 8.00
C GLU A 85 -2.44 22.71 6.81
N ALA A 86 -1.31 21.98 6.97
CA ALA A 86 -0.73 21.16 5.94
C ALA A 86 -1.09 19.66 6.07
N SER A 87 -1.86 19.30 7.11
CA SER A 87 -2.27 17.92 7.37
C SER A 87 -3.09 17.36 6.21
N LEU A 88 -2.69 16.18 5.71
CA LEU A 88 -3.46 15.45 4.71
C LEU A 88 -4.69 14.78 5.32
N LEU A 89 -4.63 14.43 6.61
CA LEU A 89 -5.78 13.92 7.35
C LEU A 89 -6.89 14.95 7.44
N SER A 90 -6.55 16.22 7.66
CA SER A 90 -7.56 17.31 7.74
C SER A 90 -8.35 17.47 6.44
N LYS A 91 -7.79 17.07 5.30
CA LYS A 91 -8.43 17.15 3.97
C LYS A 91 -9.47 16.06 3.71
N CYS A 92 -9.32 14.90 4.33
CA CYS A 92 -10.29 13.80 4.19
C CYS A 92 -11.11 13.56 5.47
N GLY A 93 -10.65 14.07 6.61
CA GLY A 93 -11.20 13.77 7.93
C GLY A 93 -10.99 12.33 8.38
N GLU A 94 -11.28 12.03 9.64
CA GLU A 94 -11.14 10.69 10.21
C GLU A 94 -12.06 9.66 9.52
N GLU A 95 -13.28 10.05 9.18
CA GLU A 95 -14.24 9.17 8.50
C GLU A 95 -13.78 8.83 7.07
N GLY A 96 -13.28 9.83 6.33
CA GLY A 96 -12.75 9.61 4.98
C GLY A 96 -11.51 8.74 4.99
N PHE A 97 -10.61 8.94 5.94
CA PHE A 97 -9.45 8.09 6.12
C PHE A 97 -9.83 6.65 6.49
N LYS A 98 -10.78 6.49 7.44
CA LYS A 98 -11.28 5.16 7.81
C LYS A 98 -11.90 4.44 6.61
N MET A 99 -12.75 5.12 5.84
CA MET A 99 -13.34 4.55 4.62
C MET A 99 -12.27 4.09 3.62
N ALA A 100 -11.21 4.88 3.45
CA ALA A 100 -10.09 4.51 2.60
C ALA A 100 -9.35 3.26 3.10
N MET A 101 -9.11 3.15 4.39
CA MET A 101 -8.46 1.98 5.01
C MET A 101 -9.33 0.72 4.88
N ASP A 102 -10.64 0.83 5.06
CA ASP A 102 -11.59 -0.28 4.89
C ASP A 102 -11.60 -0.77 3.43
N LEU A 103 -11.61 0.14 2.46
CA LEU A 103 -11.50 -0.19 1.03
C LEU A 103 -10.13 -0.79 0.68
N ALA A 104 -9.05 -0.20 1.16
CA ALA A 104 -7.72 -0.74 0.98
C ALA A 104 -7.61 -2.18 1.49
N SER A 105 -8.18 -2.47 2.65
CA SER A 105 -8.23 -3.81 3.22
C SER A 105 -9.05 -4.79 2.38
N SER A 106 -10.17 -4.33 1.82
CA SER A 106 -11.01 -5.15 0.93
C SER A 106 -10.30 -5.54 -0.37
N ILE A 107 -9.41 -4.69 -0.87
CA ILE A 107 -8.58 -4.97 -2.05
C ILE A 107 -7.37 -5.84 -1.67
N ALA A 108 -6.74 -5.56 -0.53
CA ALA A 108 -5.48 -6.18 -0.12
C ALA A 108 -5.56 -7.70 -0.02
N THR A 109 -6.60 -8.22 0.63
CA THR A 109 -6.73 -9.67 0.89
C THR A 109 -6.88 -10.49 -0.39
N PRO A 110 -7.85 -10.24 -1.28
CA PRO A 110 -7.98 -11.02 -2.52
C PRO A 110 -6.79 -10.78 -3.46
N ARG A 111 -6.28 -9.54 -3.55
CA ARG A 111 -5.07 -9.24 -4.32
C ARG A 111 -3.87 -10.05 -3.83
N TYR A 112 -3.67 -10.16 -2.52
CA TYR A 112 -2.61 -10.98 -1.95
C TYR A 112 -2.72 -12.44 -2.38
N LYS A 113 -3.90 -13.02 -2.31
CA LYS A 113 -4.14 -14.40 -2.74
C LYS A 113 -3.81 -14.58 -4.21
N LEU A 114 -4.34 -13.74 -5.08
CA LEU A 114 -4.09 -13.82 -6.53
C LEU A 114 -2.60 -13.69 -6.89
N CYS A 115 -1.87 -12.85 -6.18
CA CYS A 115 -0.46 -12.60 -6.50
C CYS A 115 0.51 -13.58 -5.83
N PHE A 116 0.27 -13.97 -4.58
CA PHE A 116 1.27 -14.60 -3.71
C PHE A 116 0.94 -16.03 -3.29
N THR A 117 -0.15 -16.59 -3.80
CA THR A 117 -0.52 -17.99 -3.50
C THR A 117 -0.82 -18.75 -4.79
N LYS A 118 -0.74 -20.09 -4.72
CA LYS A 118 -1.09 -20.98 -5.84
C LYS A 118 -2.52 -21.51 -5.73
N ASP A 119 -3.17 -21.26 -4.61
CA ASP A 119 -4.51 -21.72 -4.26
C ASP A 119 -5.57 -20.63 -4.38
N ALA A 120 -5.26 -19.56 -5.12
CA ALA A 120 -6.22 -18.53 -5.46
C ALA A 120 -7.40 -19.13 -6.21
N THR A 121 -8.61 -18.74 -5.85
CA THR A 121 -9.85 -19.24 -6.39
C THR A 121 -10.59 -18.20 -7.22
N LYS A 122 -11.64 -18.62 -7.92
CA LYS A 122 -12.52 -17.70 -8.64
C LYS A 122 -13.22 -16.75 -7.68
N GLU A 123 -13.56 -17.20 -6.49
CA GLU A 123 -14.16 -16.37 -5.43
C GLU A 123 -13.21 -15.25 -4.99
N ASP A 124 -11.89 -15.51 -4.96
CA ASP A 124 -10.89 -14.47 -4.67
C ASP A 124 -10.81 -13.43 -5.80
N ALA A 125 -10.92 -13.89 -7.06
CA ALA A 125 -10.98 -13.00 -8.21
C ALA A 125 -12.24 -12.13 -8.20
N ASP A 126 -13.40 -12.73 -7.94
CA ASP A 126 -14.68 -12.02 -7.84
C ASP A 126 -14.68 -11.04 -6.64
N ALA A 127 -14.08 -11.42 -5.53
CA ALA A 127 -13.91 -10.51 -4.38
C ALA A 127 -13.05 -9.28 -4.75
N LEU A 128 -11.96 -9.46 -5.51
CA LEU A 128 -11.15 -8.33 -5.98
C LEU A 128 -11.91 -7.43 -6.95
N LYS A 129 -12.66 -8.00 -7.91
CA LYS A 129 -13.49 -7.24 -8.84
C LYS A 129 -14.55 -6.41 -8.10
N ASN A 130 -15.21 -7.01 -7.11
CA ASN A 130 -16.20 -6.32 -6.28
C ASN A 130 -15.56 -5.18 -5.49
N ALA A 131 -14.36 -5.38 -4.92
CA ALA A 131 -13.64 -4.35 -4.19
C ALA A 131 -13.22 -3.19 -5.11
N LEU A 132 -12.75 -3.49 -6.34
CA LEU A 132 -12.42 -2.47 -7.34
C LEU A 132 -13.66 -1.71 -7.81
N SER A 133 -14.79 -2.39 -7.99
CA SER A 133 -16.07 -1.75 -8.35
C SER A 133 -16.55 -0.83 -7.24
N ASN A 134 -16.39 -1.23 -5.98
CA ASN A 134 -16.72 -0.39 -4.84
C ASN A 134 -15.79 0.84 -4.78
N LEU A 135 -14.49 0.66 -5.02
CA LEU A 135 -13.55 1.77 -5.12
C LEU A 135 -13.94 2.74 -6.23
N ASP A 136 -14.25 2.22 -7.44
CA ASP A 136 -14.65 3.02 -8.60
C ASP A 136 -15.87 3.91 -8.30
N GLN A 137 -16.84 3.37 -7.58
CA GLN A 137 -18.05 4.11 -7.16
C GLN A 137 -17.78 5.10 -6.03
N THR A 138 -16.76 4.87 -5.21
CA THR A 138 -16.49 5.67 -4.02
C THR A 138 -15.61 6.89 -4.30
N ILE A 139 -14.76 6.86 -5.34
CA ILE A 139 -13.93 8.00 -5.74
C ILE A 139 -14.83 9.20 -6.05
N LYS A 140 -14.60 10.33 -5.35
CA LYS A 140 -15.47 11.52 -5.41
C LYS A 140 -15.01 12.57 -6.42
N GLY A 141 -13.76 12.52 -6.84
CA GLY A 141 -13.18 13.51 -7.76
C GLY A 141 -11.90 13.00 -8.40
N PRO A 142 -11.00 13.89 -8.79
CA PRO A 142 -9.68 13.49 -9.29
C PRO A 142 -8.91 12.66 -8.27
N TYR A 143 -9.01 13.03 -6.98
CA TYR A 143 -8.51 12.25 -5.85
C TYR A 143 -9.66 11.52 -5.15
N PHE A 144 -9.30 10.61 -4.25
CA PHE A 144 -10.26 9.74 -3.58
C PHE A 144 -11.41 10.50 -2.89
N MET A 145 -11.09 11.60 -2.17
CA MET A 145 -12.08 12.39 -1.42
C MET A 145 -12.51 13.68 -2.14
N GLY A 146 -12.02 13.97 -3.33
CA GLY A 146 -12.40 15.17 -4.10
C GLY A 146 -11.23 15.79 -4.87
N GLU A 147 -11.06 17.12 -4.76
CA GLU A 147 -10.18 17.91 -5.64
C GLU A 147 -8.70 17.92 -5.20
N THR A 148 -8.38 17.49 -3.99
CA THR A 148 -7.03 17.59 -3.44
C THR A 148 -6.53 16.29 -2.86
N LEU A 149 -5.22 16.07 -3.02
CA LEU A 149 -4.53 14.94 -2.39
C LEU A 149 -4.75 14.94 -0.88
N SER A 150 -5.09 13.80 -0.32
CA SER A 150 -5.38 13.59 1.10
C SER A 150 -4.69 12.34 1.65
N LEU A 151 -4.78 12.11 2.95
CA LEU A 151 -4.24 10.90 3.57
C LEU A 151 -4.97 9.62 3.08
N ALA A 152 -6.23 9.76 2.68
CA ALA A 152 -7.02 8.68 2.11
C ALA A 152 -6.43 8.13 0.80
N ASP A 153 -5.88 9.02 -0.04
CA ASP A 153 -5.22 8.63 -1.29
C ASP A 153 -3.97 7.80 -1.02
N LEU A 154 -3.16 8.22 -0.05
CA LEU A 154 -1.96 7.48 0.34
C LEU A 154 -2.28 6.13 1.01
N ALA A 155 -3.47 5.97 1.56
CA ALA A 155 -3.94 4.70 2.11
C ALA A 155 -4.37 3.71 1.01
N VAL A 156 -5.07 4.16 -0.01
CA VAL A 156 -5.66 3.30 -1.05
C VAL A 156 -4.68 2.98 -2.18
N PHE A 157 -3.98 4.01 -2.69
CA PHE A 157 -3.23 3.90 -3.93
C PHE A 157 -2.15 2.80 -3.95
N PRO A 158 -1.43 2.46 -2.86
CA PRO A 158 -0.45 1.37 -2.84
C PRO A 158 -1.00 0.02 -3.30
N PHE A 159 -2.29 -0.23 -3.07
CA PHE A 159 -2.95 -1.48 -3.46
C PHE A 159 -3.30 -1.54 -4.95
N LEU A 160 -3.15 -0.42 -5.66
CA LEU A 160 -3.33 -0.33 -7.11
C LEU A 160 -2.01 -0.41 -7.89
N ASN A 161 -0.88 -0.62 -7.21
CA ASN A 161 0.42 -0.84 -7.84
C ASN A 161 0.49 -2.21 -8.53
N ALA A 162 1.43 -2.35 -9.49
CA ALA A 162 1.60 -3.53 -10.32
C ALA A 162 0.26 -3.94 -10.98
N TRP A 163 -0.43 -2.96 -11.50
CA TRP A 163 -1.79 -3.10 -12.03
C TRP A 163 -1.88 -4.11 -13.16
N GLU A 164 -0.97 -4.03 -14.13
CA GLU A 164 -0.96 -4.91 -15.30
C GLU A 164 -0.80 -6.38 -14.88
N PHE A 165 0.10 -6.64 -13.94
CA PHE A 165 0.28 -7.96 -13.37
C PHE A 165 -0.98 -8.47 -12.66
N VAL A 166 -1.62 -7.62 -11.84
CA VAL A 166 -2.85 -7.99 -11.10
C VAL A 166 -4.00 -8.26 -12.06
N MET A 167 -4.17 -7.43 -13.08
CA MET A 167 -5.20 -7.63 -14.11
C MET A 167 -4.92 -8.90 -14.93
N GLY A 168 -3.66 -9.19 -15.24
CA GLY A 168 -3.27 -10.45 -15.86
C GLY A 168 -3.63 -11.69 -15.01
N ARG A 169 -3.49 -11.58 -13.67
CA ARG A 169 -3.93 -12.65 -12.77
C ARG A 169 -5.46 -12.79 -12.73
N LEU A 170 -6.20 -11.70 -12.76
CA LEU A 170 -7.66 -11.74 -12.87
C LEU A 170 -8.11 -12.42 -14.16
N LEU A 171 -7.50 -12.10 -15.30
CA LEU A 171 -7.80 -12.75 -16.57
C LEU A 171 -7.56 -14.26 -16.57
N GLN A 172 -6.51 -14.72 -15.88
CA GLN A 172 -6.21 -16.15 -15.75
C GLN A 172 -7.28 -16.90 -14.94
N MET A 173 -8.02 -16.21 -14.07
CA MET A 173 -9.10 -16.79 -13.26
C MET A 173 -10.47 -16.72 -13.93
N ASP A 174 -10.63 -15.83 -14.91
CA ASP A 174 -11.82 -15.77 -15.75
C ASP A 174 -11.65 -16.69 -16.95
N ASP A 175 -12.63 -17.56 -17.18
CA ASP A 175 -12.71 -18.37 -18.43
C ASP A 175 -13.00 -17.49 -19.68
N ALA A 176 -12.82 -16.19 -19.58
CA ALA A 176 -13.04 -15.23 -20.67
C ALA A 176 -11.92 -15.33 -21.72
N SER A 177 -11.99 -16.36 -22.54
CA SER A 177 -11.13 -16.52 -23.68
C SER A 177 -11.39 -15.40 -24.71
N GLY A 178 -10.51 -14.40 -24.73
CA GLY A 178 -10.56 -13.31 -25.69
C GLY A 178 -10.38 -11.91 -25.10
N ASP A 179 -10.54 -11.73 -23.80
CA ASP A 179 -10.30 -10.44 -23.13
C ASP A 179 -8.80 -10.21 -22.94
N ASN A 180 -8.41 -8.95 -22.99
CA ASN A 180 -7.07 -8.50 -22.65
C ASN A 180 -7.11 -7.65 -21.36
N VAL A 181 -5.94 -7.27 -20.86
CA VAL A 181 -5.81 -6.47 -19.63
C VAL A 181 -6.58 -5.15 -19.72
N ASP A 182 -6.56 -4.50 -20.88
CA ASP A 182 -7.25 -3.23 -21.10
C ASP A 182 -8.77 -3.40 -21.04
N ALA A 183 -9.29 -4.50 -21.62
CA ALA A 183 -10.72 -4.79 -21.62
C ALA A 183 -11.24 -5.02 -20.18
N ILE A 184 -10.52 -5.80 -19.37
CA ILE A 184 -10.93 -5.99 -17.97
C ILE A 184 -10.78 -4.71 -17.15
N ALA A 185 -9.69 -3.97 -17.36
CA ALA A 185 -9.42 -2.73 -16.65
C ALA A 185 -10.47 -1.65 -16.95
N SER A 186 -11.02 -1.61 -18.19
CA SER A 186 -12.03 -0.63 -18.59
C SER A 186 -13.34 -0.73 -17.80
N GLN A 187 -13.56 -1.80 -17.03
CA GLN A 187 -14.71 -1.93 -16.13
C GLN A 187 -14.68 -0.91 -14.99
N TRP A 188 -13.50 -0.33 -14.67
CA TRP A 188 -13.30 0.64 -13.59
C TRP A 188 -12.68 1.94 -14.09
N PRO A 189 -13.42 2.75 -14.86
CA PRO A 189 -12.88 3.93 -15.52
C PRO A 189 -12.36 4.99 -14.54
N ARG A 190 -13.05 5.18 -13.40
CA ARG A 190 -12.60 6.14 -12.38
C ARG A 190 -11.34 5.68 -11.65
N VAL A 191 -11.19 4.38 -11.42
CA VAL A 191 -9.95 3.82 -10.87
C VAL A 191 -8.79 4.03 -11.84
N LEU A 192 -9.01 3.88 -13.15
CA LEU A 192 -7.97 4.14 -14.16
C LEU A 192 -7.54 5.60 -14.18
N GLU A 193 -8.49 6.54 -14.20
CA GLU A 193 -8.21 7.98 -14.18
C GLU A 193 -7.46 8.35 -12.88
N TYR A 194 -7.94 7.86 -11.76
CA TYR A 194 -7.32 8.06 -10.44
C TYR A 194 -5.87 7.52 -10.41
N ARG A 195 -5.63 6.32 -10.95
CA ARG A 195 -4.28 5.76 -11.06
C ARG A 195 -3.35 6.62 -11.91
N GLN A 196 -3.84 7.10 -13.05
CA GLN A 196 -3.07 7.96 -13.94
C GLN A 196 -2.69 9.29 -13.28
N LEU A 197 -3.58 9.86 -12.47
CA LEU A 197 -3.29 11.05 -11.71
C LEU A 197 -2.28 10.77 -10.61
N MET A 198 -2.56 9.79 -9.75
CA MET A 198 -1.72 9.46 -8.60
C MET A 198 -0.30 9.04 -8.99
N SER A 199 -0.12 8.37 -10.15
CA SER A 199 1.22 7.99 -10.62
C SER A 199 2.12 9.18 -10.96
N LYS A 200 1.53 10.36 -11.18
CA LYS A 200 2.25 11.61 -11.48
C LYS A 200 2.53 12.44 -10.22
N GLU A 201 1.95 12.05 -9.07
CA GLU A 201 2.25 12.72 -7.82
C GLU A 201 3.72 12.52 -7.45
N PRO A 202 4.47 13.61 -7.13
CA PRO A 202 5.91 13.51 -6.89
C PRO A 202 6.28 12.51 -5.80
N CYS A 203 5.47 12.38 -4.76
CA CYS A 203 5.70 11.41 -3.69
C CYS A 203 5.52 9.96 -4.15
N VAL A 204 4.63 9.73 -5.09
CA VAL A 204 4.39 8.42 -5.69
C VAL A 204 5.49 8.08 -6.69
N GLU A 205 5.81 9.00 -7.61
CA GLU A 205 6.84 8.81 -8.62
C GLU A 205 8.20 8.48 -8.01
N GLN A 206 8.62 9.21 -6.96
CA GLN A 206 9.90 8.98 -6.27
C GLN A 206 9.99 7.61 -5.58
N ASN A 207 8.86 6.99 -5.29
CA ASN A 207 8.78 5.72 -4.58
C ASN A 207 8.04 4.63 -5.39
N ALA A 208 7.82 4.86 -6.67
CA ALA A 208 7.16 3.90 -7.53
C ALA A 208 7.89 2.55 -7.52
N PHE A 209 7.13 1.47 -7.46
CA PHE A 209 7.63 0.16 -7.79
C PHE A 209 7.81 0.06 -9.30
N GLN A 210 8.95 -0.46 -9.71
CA GLN A 210 9.05 -1.00 -11.05
C GLN A 210 8.29 -2.33 -11.05
N GLU A 211 7.42 -2.52 -12.02
CA GLU A 211 6.55 -3.72 -12.07
C GLU A 211 7.37 -5.01 -12.15
N GLU A 212 8.49 -4.98 -12.86
CA GLU A 212 9.43 -6.10 -12.97
C GLU A 212 10.02 -6.52 -11.61
N GLU A 213 10.29 -5.54 -10.73
CA GLU A 213 10.75 -5.81 -9.36
C GLU A 213 9.66 -6.48 -8.54
N PHE A 214 8.42 -6.06 -8.73
CA PHE A 214 7.26 -6.67 -8.06
C PHE A 214 7.05 -8.11 -8.53
N ILE A 215 7.09 -8.37 -9.83
CA ILE A 215 6.95 -9.70 -10.43
C ILE A 215 8.03 -10.63 -9.87
N LYS A 216 9.29 -10.23 -9.94
CA LYS A 216 10.42 -11.00 -9.39
C LYS A 216 10.23 -11.32 -7.92
N PHE A 217 9.75 -10.36 -7.16
CA PHE A 217 9.48 -10.56 -5.74
C PHE A 217 8.34 -11.56 -5.49
N VAL A 218 7.24 -11.49 -6.27
CA VAL A 218 6.15 -12.47 -6.21
C VAL A 218 6.67 -13.86 -6.47
N ASP A 219 7.46 -14.04 -7.52
CA ASP A 219 8.04 -15.34 -7.91
C ASP A 219 8.95 -15.89 -6.80
N ASP A 220 9.78 -15.06 -6.19
CA ASP A 220 10.65 -15.46 -5.07
C ASP A 220 9.84 -15.96 -3.87
N ILE A 221 8.72 -15.31 -3.53
CA ILE A 221 7.86 -15.73 -2.41
C ILE A 221 7.12 -17.02 -2.72
N VAL A 222 6.51 -17.10 -3.90
CA VAL A 222 5.74 -18.29 -4.31
C VAL A 222 6.64 -19.52 -4.36
N ASN A 223 7.88 -19.36 -4.86
CA ASN A 223 8.85 -20.45 -4.93
C ASN A 223 9.37 -20.86 -3.54
N LYS A 224 9.65 -19.91 -2.64
CA LYS A 224 10.07 -20.20 -1.26
C LYS A 224 8.97 -20.93 -0.49
N LYS A 225 7.69 -20.55 -0.66
CA LYS A 225 6.57 -21.25 -0.02
C LYS A 225 6.41 -22.66 -0.56
N ALA A 226 6.58 -22.87 -1.86
CA ALA A 226 6.53 -24.20 -2.47
C ALA A 226 7.66 -25.11 -1.96
N ALA A 227 8.88 -24.59 -1.79
CA ALA A 227 10.00 -25.33 -1.25
C ALA A 227 9.87 -25.68 0.24
N ALA A 228 9.14 -24.86 1.02
CA ALA A 228 8.90 -25.11 2.44
C ALA A 228 7.74 -26.09 2.70
N ALA A 229 6.95 -26.43 1.69
CA ALA A 229 5.82 -27.37 1.76
C ALA A 229 6.21 -28.81 1.34
N LEU A 230 7.46 -29.01 0.91
CA LEU A 230 8.08 -30.31 0.58
C LEU A 230 8.94 -30.83 1.74
#